data_4e1cd683eb980a5e8506f784c2158dd6
#
_entry.id   4e1cd683eb980a5e8506f784c2158dd6
#
_cell.length_a   1.000
_cell.length_b   1.000
_cell.length_c   1.000
_cell.angle_alpha   90.00
_cell.angle_beta   90.00
_cell.angle_gamma   90.00
#
_symmetry.space_group_name_H-M   'P 1'
#
loop_
_entity.id
_entity.type
_entity.pdbx_description
1 polymer ?
#
loop_
_entity_poly.entity_id
_entity_poly.type
_entity_poly.pdbx_seq_one_letter_code
_entity_poly.pdbx_strand_id
1 'polypeptide(L)'
;SYRRAIKMAIASTMRVGAEGIKVQISGRVGGAEMARSEMFKEGRTPLHTFRADIDYALAVASTKVGALGIKVWICNGERYGKQDLTPNTASAANAQGGSRPSRGDRGERRGGDRGDRRGGRGGRGRRGNDRQAE
;
A
#
# COMPACT_ATOMS: atom_id res chain seq x y z
N SER A 1 -10.71 3.99 -21.09
CA SER A 1 -9.69 4.65 -21.93
C SER A 1 -8.39 4.80 -21.15
N TYR A 2 -7.29 4.30 -21.68
CA TYR A 2 -5.96 4.37 -21.07
C TYR A 2 -5.52 5.82 -20.79
N ARG A 3 -5.88 6.77 -21.66
CA ARG A 3 -5.55 8.19 -21.46
C ARG A 3 -6.20 8.76 -20.20
N ARG A 4 -7.43 8.36 -19.91
CA ARG A 4 -8.10 8.77 -18.66
C ARG A 4 -7.41 8.19 -17.43
N ALA A 5 -7.02 6.93 -17.49
CA ALA A 5 -6.27 6.28 -16.40
C ALA A 5 -4.92 6.97 -16.14
N ILE A 6 -4.17 7.29 -17.20
CA ILE A 6 -2.90 8.01 -17.09
C ILE A 6 -3.10 9.41 -16.48
N LYS A 7 -4.09 10.17 -16.95
CA LYS A 7 -4.40 11.50 -16.38
C LYS A 7 -4.78 11.43 -14.91
N MET A 8 -5.56 10.41 -14.51
CA MET A 8 -5.90 10.20 -13.10
C MET A 8 -4.67 9.87 -12.26
N ALA A 9 -3.79 9.00 -12.76
CA ALA A 9 -2.55 8.64 -12.08
C ALA A 9 -1.64 9.86 -11.90
N ILE A 10 -1.45 10.66 -12.95
CA ILE A 10 -0.68 11.89 -12.91
C ILE A 10 -1.25 12.87 -11.87
N ALA A 11 -2.55 13.13 -11.93
CA ALA A 11 -3.22 14.03 -11.00
C ALA A 11 -3.10 13.55 -9.54
N SER A 12 -3.21 12.24 -9.29
CA SER A 12 -3.01 11.67 -7.96
C SER A 12 -1.60 11.86 -7.45
N THR A 13 -0.61 11.61 -8.30
CA THR A 13 0.82 11.76 -7.94
C THR A 13 1.18 13.20 -7.63
N MET A 14 0.71 14.14 -8.44
CA MET A 14 0.94 15.57 -8.20
C MET A 14 0.24 16.05 -6.92
N ARG A 15 -0.93 15.51 -6.60
CA ARG A 15 -1.66 15.83 -5.35
C ARG A 15 -0.90 15.38 -4.10
N VAL A 16 -0.17 14.27 -4.17
CA VAL A 16 0.65 13.75 -3.06
C VAL A 16 1.90 14.60 -2.84
N GLY A 17 2.26 15.46 -3.79
CA GLY A 17 3.39 16.40 -3.66
C GLY A 17 4.65 15.96 -4.40
N ALA A 18 4.56 15.08 -5.38
CA ALA A 18 5.68 14.79 -6.27
C ALA A 18 6.03 16.00 -7.12
N GLU A 19 7.32 16.26 -7.37
CA GLU A 19 7.77 17.34 -8.24
C GLU A 19 7.42 17.11 -9.71
N GLY A 20 7.37 15.84 -10.11
CA GLY A 20 7.02 15.50 -11.47
C GLY A 20 6.83 14.02 -11.68
N ILE A 21 6.14 13.71 -12.76
CA ILE A 21 5.89 12.34 -13.21
C ILE A 21 6.03 12.24 -14.71
N LYS A 22 6.58 11.13 -15.17
CA LYS A 22 6.66 10.74 -16.57
C LYS A 22 6.11 9.33 -16.71
N VAL A 23 5.14 9.15 -17.58
CA VAL A 23 4.53 7.85 -17.91
C VAL A 23 4.73 7.58 -19.39
N GLN A 24 5.24 6.42 -19.71
CA GLN A 24 5.39 5.93 -21.08
C GLN A 24 4.62 4.64 -21.24
N ILE A 25 3.79 4.57 -22.26
CA ILE A 25 3.08 3.36 -22.67
C ILE A 25 3.54 2.96 -24.06
N SER A 26 3.81 1.67 -24.26
CA SER A 26 4.31 1.13 -25.52
C SER A 26 3.58 -0.14 -25.89
N GLY A 27 3.30 -0.32 -27.17
CA GLY A 27 2.62 -1.48 -27.70
C GLY A 27 1.45 -1.10 -28.61
N ARG A 28 0.49 -2.00 -28.76
CA ARG A 28 -0.74 -1.78 -29.56
C ARG A 28 -1.75 -0.97 -28.77
N VAL A 29 -1.44 0.31 -28.59
CA VAL A 29 -2.20 1.23 -27.74
C VAL A 29 -3.59 1.47 -28.35
N GLY A 30 -4.64 1.22 -27.55
CA GLY A 30 -6.02 1.35 -28.00
C GLY A 30 -6.48 0.27 -28.98
N GLY A 31 -5.76 -0.84 -29.11
CA GLY A 31 -6.07 -1.93 -30.03
C GLY A 31 -5.64 -1.70 -31.48
N ALA A 32 -4.82 -0.67 -31.73
CA ALA A 32 -4.30 -0.38 -33.07
C ALA A 32 -3.44 -1.54 -33.60
N GLU A 33 -3.45 -1.78 -34.92
CA GLU A 33 -2.62 -2.82 -35.54
C GLU A 33 -1.13 -2.49 -35.45
N MET A 34 -0.77 -1.23 -35.62
CA MET A 34 0.60 -0.76 -35.48
C MET A 34 0.90 -0.41 -34.03
N ALA A 35 1.96 -0.97 -33.50
CA ALA A 35 2.46 -0.60 -32.19
C ALA A 35 3.03 0.82 -32.20
N ARG A 36 2.78 1.57 -31.13
CA ARG A 36 3.35 2.90 -30.93
C ARG A 36 3.68 3.12 -29.47
N SER A 37 4.52 4.11 -29.24
CA SER A 37 4.83 4.58 -27.88
C SER A 37 4.23 5.97 -27.68
N GLU A 38 3.47 6.13 -26.62
CA GLU A 38 2.97 7.43 -26.17
C GLU A 38 3.61 7.76 -24.83
N MET A 39 3.94 9.05 -24.64
CA MET A 39 4.56 9.55 -23.43
C MET A 39 3.79 10.74 -22.89
N PHE A 40 3.53 10.70 -21.60
CA PHE A 40 2.89 11.78 -20.86
C PHE A 40 3.82 12.21 -19.75
N LYS A 41 4.02 13.51 -19.62
CA LYS A 41 4.89 14.10 -18.61
C LYS A 41 4.20 15.30 -17.98
N GLU A 42 4.32 15.42 -16.66
CA GLU A 42 3.87 16.57 -15.91
C GLU A 42 4.89 16.91 -14.82
N GLY A 43 5.14 18.21 -14.62
CA GLY A 43 6.14 18.68 -13.69
C GLY A 43 7.58 18.45 -14.15
N ARG A 44 8.49 18.45 -13.18
CA ARG A 44 9.93 18.34 -13.41
C ARG A 44 10.40 16.90 -13.20
N THR A 45 11.03 16.31 -14.21
CA THR A 45 11.60 14.95 -14.14
C THR A 45 13.04 14.99 -14.70
N PRO A 46 14.02 15.49 -13.95
CA PRO A 46 15.40 15.64 -14.44
C PRO A 46 16.15 14.33 -14.36
N LEU A 47 16.01 13.47 -15.39
CA LEU A 47 16.65 12.14 -15.44
C LEU A 47 18.18 12.19 -15.53
N HIS A 48 18.76 13.33 -15.90
CA HIS A 48 20.21 13.54 -15.97
C HIS A 48 20.81 14.07 -14.67
N THR A 49 20.01 14.43 -13.69
CA THR A 49 20.49 14.95 -12.42
C THR A 49 20.72 13.79 -11.45
N PHE A 50 21.98 13.54 -11.09
CA PHE A 50 22.36 12.41 -10.24
C PHE A 50 21.80 12.50 -8.81
N ARG A 51 21.65 13.72 -8.29
CA ARG A 51 21.08 13.98 -6.96
C ARG A 51 19.55 13.93 -6.91
N ALA A 52 18.88 13.79 -8.06
CA ALA A 52 17.44 13.70 -8.10
C ALA A 52 16.98 12.32 -7.57
N ASP A 53 15.98 12.36 -6.69
CA ASP A 53 15.33 11.15 -6.17
C ASP A 53 14.20 10.75 -7.13
N ILE A 54 14.50 9.82 -8.01
CA ILE A 54 13.58 9.36 -9.03
C ILE A 54 13.26 7.89 -8.78
N ASP A 55 12.00 7.63 -8.49
CA ASP A 55 11.47 6.27 -8.41
C ASP A 55 11.03 5.79 -9.79
N TYR A 56 11.30 4.53 -10.09
CA TYR A 56 11.02 3.92 -11.38
C TYR A 56 10.27 2.61 -11.21
N ALA A 57 9.21 2.45 -12.01
CA ALA A 57 8.45 1.22 -12.07
C ALA A 57 8.21 0.78 -13.51
N LEU A 58 8.23 -0.51 -13.73
CA LEU A 58 7.87 -1.18 -14.97
C LEU A 58 6.70 -2.12 -14.72
N ALA A 59 5.68 -2.02 -15.57
CA ALA A 59 4.56 -2.93 -15.56
C ALA A 59 4.20 -3.39 -16.98
N VAL A 60 3.62 -4.56 -17.09
CA VAL A 60 3.13 -5.12 -18.36
C VAL A 60 1.65 -5.42 -18.21
N ALA A 61 0.85 -4.89 -19.10
CA ALA A 61 -0.58 -5.17 -19.18
C ALA A 61 -0.85 -6.12 -20.34
N SER A 62 -1.37 -7.30 -20.05
CA SER A 62 -1.82 -8.26 -21.05
C SER A 62 -3.21 -7.88 -21.54
N THR A 63 -3.35 -7.69 -22.83
CA THR A 63 -4.63 -7.40 -23.50
C THR A 63 -4.97 -8.46 -24.51
N LYS A 64 -6.21 -8.48 -24.99
CA LYS A 64 -6.64 -9.41 -26.05
C LYS A 64 -5.83 -9.30 -27.34
N VAL A 65 -5.24 -8.14 -27.60
CA VAL A 65 -4.46 -7.85 -28.81
C VAL A 65 -2.95 -7.89 -28.59
N GLY A 66 -2.49 -8.24 -27.38
CA GLY A 66 -1.08 -8.32 -27.04
C GLY A 66 -0.74 -7.66 -25.71
N ALA A 67 0.54 -7.57 -25.42
CA ALA A 67 1.05 -6.96 -24.20
C ALA A 67 1.37 -5.47 -24.41
N LEU A 68 1.04 -4.66 -23.42
CA LEU A 68 1.42 -3.25 -23.35
C LEU A 68 2.47 -3.06 -22.26
N GLY A 69 3.61 -2.47 -22.59
CA GLY A 69 4.63 -2.08 -21.64
C GLY A 69 4.33 -0.70 -21.08
N ILE A 70 4.39 -0.56 -19.76
CA ILE A 70 4.17 0.70 -19.05
C ILE A 70 5.41 0.99 -18.22
N LYS A 71 5.99 2.17 -18.41
CA LYS A 71 7.12 2.68 -17.63
C LYS A 71 6.71 3.95 -16.93
N VAL A 72 7.02 4.06 -15.65
CA VAL A 72 6.68 5.22 -14.83
C VAL A 72 7.92 5.70 -14.12
N TRP A 73 8.16 7.01 -14.14
CA TRP A 73 9.19 7.70 -13.38
C TRP A 73 8.51 8.77 -12.52
N ILE A 74 8.77 8.77 -11.25
CA ILE A 74 8.23 9.74 -10.30
C ILE A 74 9.41 10.47 -9.67
N CYS A 75 9.44 11.79 -9.78
CA CYS A 75 10.43 12.62 -9.14
C CYS A 75 9.91 13.12 -7.79
N ASN A 76 10.58 12.71 -6.72
CA ASN A 76 10.25 13.15 -5.36
C ASN A 76 11.02 14.40 -4.93
N GLY A 77 11.94 14.87 -5.78
CA GLY A 77 12.76 16.03 -5.50
C GLY A 77 14.25 15.74 -5.60
N GLU A 78 15.05 16.64 -5.10
CA GLU A 78 16.50 16.49 -5.06
C GLU A 78 16.98 16.24 -3.64
N ARG A 79 17.88 15.28 -3.47
CA ARG A 79 18.51 14.97 -2.19
C ARG A 79 19.90 15.56 -2.13
N TYR A 80 20.16 16.32 -1.08
CA TYR A 80 21.47 16.91 -0.79
C TYR A 80 22.09 16.19 0.41
N GLY A 81 23.41 15.92 0.33
CA GLY A 81 24.18 15.26 1.38
C GLY A 81 24.60 13.84 1.04
N LYS A 82 25.18 13.13 2.01
CA LYS A 82 25.57 11.73 1.85
C LYS A 82 24.29 10.88 1.83
N GLN A 83 24.10 10.18 0.74
CA GLN A 83 23.07 9.14 0.66
C GLN A 83 23.63 7.85 1.22
N ASP A 84 22.97 7.26 2.18
CA ASP A 84 23.20 5.88 2.56
C ASP A 84 22.70 4.97 1.43
N LEU A 85 23.61 4.52 0.59
CA LEU A 85 23.33 3.57 -0.49
C LEU A 85 23.21 2.12 0.02
N THR A 86 23.33 1.93 1.33
CA THR A 86 23.09 0.62 1.93
C THR A 86 21.63 0.27 1.77
N PRO A 87 21.32 -0.89 1.16
CA PRO A 87 19.94 -1.35 1.12
C PRO A 87 19.43 -1.42 2.55
N ASN A 88 18.26 -0.84 2.80
CA ASN A 88 17.66 -0.77 4.12
C ASN A 88 17.28 -2.18 4.61
N THR A 89 18.28 -2.95 5.01
CA THR A 89 18.10 -4.30 5.57
C THR A 89 17.51 -4.26 6.98
N ALA A 90 17.46 -3.07 7.60
CA ALA A 90 16.87 -2.91 8.93
C ALA A 90 15.37 -3.23 8.98
N SER A 91 14.63 -2.96 7.91
CA SER A 91 13.22 -3.35 7.81
C SER A 91 13.02 -4.85 7.64
N ALA A 92 13.96 -5.54 6.98
CA ALA A 92 13.91 -7.00 6.84
C ALA A 92 14.30 -7.73 8.14
N ALA A 93 15.22 -7.17 8.92
CA ALA A 93 15.62 -7.74 10.21
C ALA A 93 14.50 -7.62 11.26
N ASN A 94 13.70 -6.56 11.19
CA ASN A 94 12.58 -6.37 12.13
C ASN A 94 11.35 -7.24 11.80
N ALA A 95 11.25 -7.74 10.57
CA ALA A 95 10.18 -8.67 10.17
C ALA A 95 10.44 -10.12 10.66
N GLN A 96 11.67 -10.47 11.02
CA GLN A 96 12.03 -11.80 11.54
C GLN A 96 12.14 -11.86 13.08
N GLY A 97 12.00 -10.73 13.76
CA GLY A 97 12.05 -10.62 15.22
C GLY A 97 10.70 -10.84 15.93
N GLY A 98 9.76 -11.54 15.32
CA GLY A 98 8.57 -12.03 16.01
C GLY A 98 9.00 -13.06 17.06
N SER A 99 9.29 -12.58 18.27
CA SER A 99 9.53 -13.41 19.45
C SER A 99 8.36 -14.38 19.61
N ARG A 100 8.66 -15.66 19.38
CA ARG A 100 7.80 -16.76 19.81
C ARG A 100 7.56 -16.59 21.31
N PRO A 101 6.32 -16.55 21.80
CA PRO A 101 6.10 -16.60 23.22
C PRO A 101 6.69 -17.92 23.72
N SER A 102 7.66 -17.79 24.60
CA SER A 102 8.27 -18.85 25.38
C SER A 102 7.15 -19.65 26.05
N ARG A 103 6.98 -20.86 25.61
CA ARG A 103 6.22 -21.90 26.31
C ARG A 103 7.10 -22.34 27.46
N GLY A 104 7.05 -21.61 28.53
CA GLY A 104 7.78 -21.88 29.75
C GLY A 104 6.86 -21.82 30.94
N ASP A 105 6.79 -22.97 31.55
CA ASP A 105 6.49 -23.18 32.96
C ASP A 105 5.04 -23.43 33.33
N ARG A 106 4.70 -24.71 33.21
CA ARG A 106 3.67 -25.34 34.05
C ARG A 106 4.31 -25.66 35.40
N GLY A 107 4.37 -24.68 36.26
CA GLY A 107 4.63 -24.90 37.70
C GLY A 107 3.36 -25.38 38.37
N GLU A 108 3.43 -26.61 38.83
CA GLU A 108 2.53 -27.22 39.82
C GLU A 108 2.25 -26.27 40.99
N ARG A 109 1.00 -25.96 41.26
CA ARG A 109 0.55 -25.69 42.60
C ARG A 109 -0.74 -26.44 42.88
N ARG A 110 -0.56 -27.54 43.60
CA ARG A 110 -1.54 -28.24 44.43
C ARG A 110 -1.98 -27.31 45.58
N GLY A 111 -3.24 -27.48 45.99
CA GLY A 111 -3.73 -26.97 47.28
C GLY A 111 -4.96 -26.12 47.05
N GLY A 112 -6.14 -26.64 47.14
CA GLY A 112 -6.90 -26.83 48.36
C GLY A 112 -7.64 -25.56 48.68
N ASP A 113 -8.91 -25.47 48.50
CA ASP A 113 -9.87 -25.37 49.57
C ASP A 113 -11.31 -25.27 49.06
N ARG A 114 -12.16 -25.93 49.79
CA ARG A 114 -13.61 -26.01 49.64
C ARG A 114 -14.24 -24.73 50.17
N GLY A 115 -15.23 -24.20 49.46
CA GLY A 115 -16.01 -23.07 49.99
C GLY A 115 -17.31 -22.89 49.20
N ASP A 116 -18.26 -23.64 49.63
CA ASP A 116 -19.70 -23.60 49.51
C ASP A 116 -20.30 -22.20 49.64
N ARG A 117 -21.32 -21.92 48.85
CA ARG A 117 -22.57 -21.16 49.15
C ARG A 117 -23.11 -20.48 47.92
N ARG A 118 -24.18 -21.11 47.34
CA ARG A 118 -25.58 -20.68 47.44
C ARG A 118 -25.87 -19.19 47.17
N GLY A 119 -26.72 -18.99 46.14
CA GLY A 119 -27.89 -18.16 46.34
C GLY A 119 -28.11 -17.00 45.37
N GLY A 120 -29.27 -16.99 44.76
CA GLY A 120 -29.93 -15.75 44.32
C GLY A 120 -30.04 -15.57 42.79
N ARG A 121 -31.04 -16.11 42.11
CA ARG A 121 -32.43 -15.66 41.95
C ARG A 121 -32.55 -14.16 41.59
N GLY A 122 -33.09 -13.95 40.42
CA GLY A 122 -34.03 -12.88 40.16
C GLY A 122 -33.57 -11.86 39.14
N GLY A 123 -34.28 -11.71 38.10
CA GLY A 123 -35.01 -10.58 37.75
C GLY A 123 -35.22 -10.38 36.26
N ARG A 124 -36.33 -10.75 35.83
CA ARG A 124 -37.13 -10.36 34.70
C ARG A 124 -37.24 -8.83 34.54
N GLY A 125 -37.29 -8.39 33.29
CA GLY A 125 -37.80 -7.06 32.88
C GLY A 125 -37.53 -6.88 31.40
N ARG A 126 -38.29 -7.21 30.53
CA ARG A 126 -39.54 -6.88 29.81
C ARG A 126 -39.78 -5.36 29.67
N ARG A 127 -40.14 -5.08 28.43
CA ARG A 127 -40.83 -3.93 27.84
C ARG A 127 -39.90 -2.85 27.29
N GLY A 128 -40.14 -2.40 26.12
CA GLY A 128 -41.36 -2.20 25.28
C GLY A 128 -41.05 -0.97 24.47
N ASN A 129 -41.19 -1.09 23.22
CA ASN A 129 -42.29 -0.55 22.47
C ASN A 129 -42.21 0.96 22.20
N ASP A 130 -42.44 1.20 20.98
CA ASP A 130 -43.22 2.23 20.30
C ASP A 130 -42.41 3.37 19.66
N ARG A 131 -42.47 3.35 18.32
CA ARG A 131 -43.38 4.08 17.42
C ARG A 131 -42.99 5.49 17.08
N GLN A 132 -42.97 5.63 15.75
CA GLN A 132 -43.60 6.68 14.91
C GLN A 132 -42.75 7.94 14.73
N ALA A 133 -42.46 8.17 13.52
CA ALA A 133 -43.20 8.85 12.45
C ALA A 133 -42.96 10.37 12.50
N GLU A 134 -42.36 10.89 11.55
CA GLU A 134 -42.84 11.77 10.48
C GLU A 134 -41.76 11.98 9.44
#